data_396d3a531e781bb7ca1a1035aec50276
#
_entry.id   396d3a531e781bb7ca1a1035aec50276
#
_cell.length_a   1.000
_cell.length_b   1.000
_cell.length_c   1.000
_cell.angle_alpha   90.00
_cell.angle_beta   90.00
_cell.angle_gamma   90.00
#
_symmetry.space_group_name_H-M   'P 1'
#
loop_
_entity.id
_entity.type
_entity.pdbx_description
1 polymer ?
#
loop_
_entity_poly.entity_id
_entity_poly.type
_entity_poly.pdbx_seq_one_letter_code
_entity_poly.pdbx_strand_id
1 'polypeptide(L)'
;KLNGLDWVLQLVLADIPLRRGELADMAAGGLLMEIASRPMPRALATSLDTKDKMAGILLAAGQSRRMGTVNKLLAPIAGKPLIRHAAEALVDVGLSPLIVVIGHEADKVASALDGLPVQLVFNPDHAQGQASSVGVGVAALDVDITDLLIALGDMPLLSAQLLERLVQNHLDRDDHHRCITLPTSGGKRGNPVLWGKAFFPELAAMTGDSGGRQLLDDHQAVQNLVPCDDPAILRDVDTTDELAVMMQEMAFDHSNDHATDHANNKERPESQS
;
A
#
# COMPACT_ATOMS: atom_id res chain seq x y z
N LYS A 1 -5.47 -9.86 -25.95
CA LYS A 1 -6.41 -9.91 -24.82
C LYS A 1 -6.30 -11.27 -24.16
N LEU A 2 -5.34 -11.43 -23.22
CA LEU A 2 -5.11 -12.61 -22.39
C LEU A 2 -5.19 -12.15 -20.93
N ASN A 3 -6.34 -11.62 -20.50
CA ASN A 3 -6.44 -10.80 -19.29
C ASN A 3 -7.01 -11.53 -18.08
N GLY A 4 -6.86 -12.80 -17.93
CA GLY A 4 -7.38 -13.50 -16.76
C GLY A 4 -6.60 -14.73 -16.30
N LEU A 5 -5.71 -15.24 -17.13
CA LEU A 5 -5.01 -16.52 -16.85
C LEU A 5 -3.58 -16.33 -16.30
N ASP A 6 -2.91 -15.21 -16.59
CA ASP A 6 -1.50 -15.04 -16.21
C ASP A 6 -1.30 -14.92 -14.70
N TRP A 7 -2.16 -14.22 -13.97
CA TRP A 7 -2.02 -14.07 -12.53
C TRP A 7 -2.46 -15.32 -11.75
N VAL A 8 -3.46 -16.08 -12.27
CA VAL A 8 -3.87 -17.38 -11.68
C VAL A 8 -2.73 -18.39 -11.80
N LEU A 9 -2.00 -18.39 -12.92
CA LEU A 9 -0.83 -19.22 -13.13
C LEU A 9 0.33 -18.84 -12.18
N GLN A 10 0.55 -17.57 -11.92
CA GLN A 10 1.59 -17.13 -10.96
C GLN A 10 1.25 -17.53 -9.52
N LEU A 11 0.00 -17.42 -9.10
CA LEU A 11 -0.42 -17.79 -7.74
C LEU A 11 -0.39 -19.30 -7.49
N VAL A 12 -0.81 -20.11 -8.46
CA VAL A 12 -0.84 -21.58 -8.33
C VAL A 12 0.56 -22.19 -8.44
N LEU A 13 1.50 -21.53 -9.15
CA LEU A 13 2.87 -22.03 -9.35
C LEU A 13 3.83 -21.58 -8.23
N ALA A 14 3.50 -20.57 -7.44
CA ALA A 14 4.36 -20.10 -6.35
C ALA A 14 4.49 -21.11 -5.19
N ASP A 15 3.47 -21.94 -4.96
CA ASP A 15 3.41 -22.89 -3.84
C ASP A 15 3.72 -24.35 -4.23
N ILE A 16 4.05 -24.64 -5.50
CA ILE A 16 4.38 -25.99 -5.95
C ILE A 16 5.87 -26.05 -6.34
N PRO A 17 6.72 -26.80 -5.64
CA PRO A 17 8.13 -26.93 -6.01
C PRO A 17 8.28 -27.81 -7.26
N LEU A 18 8.03 -27.23 -8.43
CA LEU A 18 8.21 -27.91 -9.72
C LEU A 18 9.61 -27.67 -10.27
N ARG A 19 10.24 -28.72 -10.77
CA ARG A 19 11.51 -28.62 -11.50
C ARG A 19 11.28 -28.05 -12.90
N ARG A 20 12.23 -27.27 -13.39
CA ARG A 20 12.14 -26.53 -14.67
C ARG A 20 11.77 -27.35 -15.93
N GLY A 21 11.93 -28.69 -15.89
CA GLY A 21 11.55 -29.59 -16.98
C GLY A 21 10.07 -30.01 -17.01
N GLU A 22 9.39 -29.97 -15.88
CA GLU A 22 8.00 -30.43 -15.76
C GLU A 22 6.98 -29.41 -16.28
N LEU A 23 7.35 -28.12 -16.31
CA LEU A 23 6.53 -27.03 -16.85
C LEU A 23 6.29 -27.14 -18.38
N ALA A 24 7.24 -27.68 -19.14
CA ALA A 24 7.12 -27.83 -20.58
C ALA A 24 6.17 -28.98 -20.95
N ASP A 25 6.15 -30.03 -20.19
CA ASP A 25 5.24 -31.18 -20.39
C ASP A 25 3.81 -30.89 -19.94
N MET A 26 3.62 -30.05 -18.93
CA MET A 26 2.31 -29.59 -18.47
C MET A 26 1.61 -28.67 -19.49
N ALA A 27 2.35 -27.87 -20.24
CA ALA A 27 1.79 -26.98 -21.27
C ALA A 27 1.27 -27.76 -22.50
N ALA A 28 1.82 -28.96 -22.77
CA ALA A 28 1.44 -29.80 -23.91
C ALA A 28 0.27 -30.77 -23.65
N GLY A 29 -0.13 -30.98 -22.40
CA GLY A 29 -0.94 -32.12 -22.01
C GLY A 29 -2.33 -31.86 -21.42
N GLY A 30 -2.96 -30.70 -21.62
CA GLY A 30 -4.36 -30.48 -21.17
C GLY A 30 -4.56 -30.34 -19.64
N LEU A 31 -3.50 -30.47 -18.83
CA LEU A 31 -3.56 -30.37 -17.36
C LEU A 31 -3.93 -28.96 -16.90
N LEU A 32 -3.59 -27.92 -17.69
CA LEU A 32 -4.00 -26.53 -17.45
C LEU A 32 -5.52 -26.35 -17.52
N MET A 33 -6.20 -27.10 -18.40
CA MET A 33 -7.67 -27.09 -18.49
C MET A 33 -8.33 -27.81 -17.30
N GLU A 34 -7.69 -28.81 -16.74
CA GLU A 34 -8.19 -29.53 -15.58
C GLU A 34 -8.03 -28.72 -14.28
N ILE A 35 -6.92 -27.97 -14.14
CA ILE A 35 -6.71 -27.05 -13.01
C ILE A 35 -7.68 -25.85 -13.11
N ALA A 36 -7.91 -25.31 -14.30
CA ALA A 36 -8.85 -24.21 -14.53
C ALA A 36 -10.32 -24.62 -14.32
N SER A 37 -10.65 -25.92 -14.39
CA SER A 37 -11.99 -26.43 -14.17
C SER A 37 -12.26 -26.84 -12.71
N ARG A 38 -11.25 -26.88 -11.85
CA ARG A 38 -11.45 -27.15 -10.42
C ARG A 38 -12.00 -25.89 -9.72
N PRO A 39 -13.02 -26.06 -8.86
CA PRO A 39 -13.47 -24.94 -8.05
C PRO A 39 -12.32 -24.46 -7.16
N MET A 40 -12.08 -23.15 -7.19
CA MET A 40 -11.07 -22.48 -6.35
C MET A 40 -11.29 -22.88 -4.88
N PRO A 41 -10.24 -23.19 -4.11
CA PRO A 41 -10.39 -23.44 -2.68
C PRO A 41 -11.19 -22.32 -2.01
N ARG A 42 -12.18 -22.67 -1.20
CA ARG A 42 -13.11 -21.70 -0.60
C ARG A 42 -12.39 -20.57 0.16
N ALA A 43 -11.27 -20.89 0.82
CA ALA A 43 -10.43 -19.90 1.50
C ALA A 43 -9.83 -18.86 0.53
N LEU A 44 -9.36 -19.30 -0.64
CA LEU A 44 -8.77 -18.41 -1.66
C LEU A 44 -9.84 -17.55 -2.33
N ALA A 45 -11.00 -18.15 -2.66
CA ALA A 45 -12.14 -17.44 -3.23
C ALA A 45 -12.68 -16.38 -2.25
N THR A 46 -12.75 -16.70 -0.96
CA THR A 46 -13.20 -15.76 0.08
C THR A 46 -12.21 -14.61 0.24
N SER A 47 -10.90 -14.87 0.20
CA SER A 47 -9.85 -13.84 0.32
C SER A 47 -9.88 -12.85 -0.86
N LEU A 48 -10.09 -13.34 -2.09
CA LEU A 48 -10.22 -12.48 -3.29
C LEU A 48 -11.49 -11.63 -3.22
N ASP A 49 -12.63 -12.23 -2.88
CA ASP A 49 -13.92 -11.53 -2.78
C ASP A 49 -13.94 -10.47 -1.67
N THR A 50 -13.16 -10.70 -0.60
CA THR A 50 -13.04 -9.75 0.52
C THR A 50 -12.09 -8.61 0.19
N LYS A 51 -10.98 -8.87 -0.53
CA LYS A 51 -10.04 -7.84 -0.97
C LYS A 51 -10.68 -6.87 -1.96
N ASP A 52 -11.60 -7.34 -2.81
CA ASP A 52 -12.36 -6.50 -3.75
C ASP A 52 -13.26 -5.46 -3.05
N LYS A 53 -13.48 -5.60 -1.72
CA LYS A 53 -14.24 -4.66 -0.88
C LYS A 53 -13.36 -3.82 0.04
N MET A 54 -12.06 -3.83 -0.16
CA MET A 54 -11.11 -3.02 0.59
C MET A 54 -10.63 -1.82 -0.25
N ALA A 55 -10.85 -0.62 0.29
CA ALA A 55 -10.36 0.61 -0.29
C ALA A 55 -9.02 1.04 0.33
N GLY A 56 -8.28 1.87 -0.40
CA GLY A 56 -7.14 2.62 0.13
C GLY A 56 -7.44 4.11 0.19
N ILE A 57 -7.01 4.78 1.25
CA ILE A 57 -6.96 6.25 1.32
C ILE A 57 -5.51 6.65 1.56
N LEU A 58 -4.95 7.46 0.65
CA LEU A 58 -3.65 8.10 0.80
C LEU A 58 -3.85 9.58 1.16
N LEU A 59 -3.41 9.99 2.34
CA LEU A 59 -3.54 11.37 2.81
C LEU A 59 -2.41 12.23 2.25
N ALA A 60 -2.76 13.18 1.40
CA ALA A 60 -1.83 14.04 0.64
C ALA A 60 -2.21 15.53 0.67
N ALA A 61 -3.02 15.96 1.62
CA ALA A 61 -3.55 17.31 1.69
C ALA A 61 -2.75 18.26 2.61
N GLY A 62 -1.69 17.75 3.27
CA GLY A 62 -0.93 18.47 4.30
C GLY A 62 -0.15 19.68 3.77
N GLN A 63 0.00 20.72 4.61
CA GLN A 63 0.64 21.99 4.26
C GLN A 63 2.16 22.00 4.42
N SER A 64 2.79 20.93 4.84
CA SER A 64 4.27 20.84 5.04
C SER A 64 4.87 21.99 5.86
N ARG A 65 4.15 22.49 6.87
CA ARG A 65 4.49 23.76 7.59
C ARG A 65 5.91 23.79 8.15
N ARG A 66 6.48 22.64 8.52
CA ARG A 66 7.87 22.51 9.07
C ARG A 66 8.94 22.58 7.97
N MET A 67 8.56 22.44 6.70
CA MET A 67 9.43 22.49 5.52
C MET A 67 9.51 23.90 4.90
N GLY A 68 8.92 24.93 5.54
CA GLY A 68 8.87 26.30 5.02
C GLY A 68 7.95 26.41 3.78
N THR A 69 8.53 26.80 2.64
CA THR A 69 7.78 27.02 1.39
C THR A 69 7.74 25.79 0.49
N VAL A 70 8.42 24.72 0.86
CA VAL A 70 8.53 23.51 0.03
C VAL A 70 7.46 22.52 0.44
N ASN A 71 6.66 22.05 -0.51
CA ASN A 71 5.76 20.92 -0.29
C ASN A 71 6.58 19.62 -0.30
N LYS A 72 6.71 18.97 0.87
CA LYS A 72 7.50 17.75 1.04
C LYS A 72 7.07 16.62 0.10
N LEU A 73 5.78 16.54 -0.21
CA LEU A 73 5.22 15.48 -1.08
C LEU A 73 5.73 15.57 -2.52
N LEU A 74 6.16 16.77 -2.94
CA LEU A 74 6.69 17.02 -4.28
C LEU A 74 8.22 16.95 -4.34
N ALA A 75 8.90 16.79 -3.20
CA ALA A 75 10.36 16.67 -3.15
C ALA A 75 10.83 15.44 -3.91
N PRO A 76 11.83 15.56 -4.80
CA PRO A 76 12.32 14.41 -5.56
C PRO A 76 13.17 13.49 -4.67
N ILE A 77 12.79 12.22 -4.57
CA ILE A 77 13.57 11.16 -3.93
C ILE A 77 13.75 10.03 -4.93
N ALA A 78 14.98 9.58 -5.15
CA ALA A 78 15.31 8.52 -6.11
C ALA A 78 14.64 8.74 -7.49
N GLY A 79 14.63 9.99 -7.97
CA GLY A 79 14.10 10.37 -9.28
C GLY A 79 12.59 10.54 -9.40
N LYS A 80 11.83 10.35 -8.31
CA LYS A 80 10.37 10.50 -8.27
C LYS A 80 9.92 11.46 -7.16
N PRO A 81 8.75 12.14 -7.27
CA PRO A 81 8.16 12.85 -6.15
C PRO A 81 7.91 11.92 -4.95
N LEU A 82 8.15 12.38 -3.74
CA LEU A 82 8.02 11.60 -2.50
C LEU A 82 6.67 10.88 -2.41
N ILE A 83 5.56 11.57 -2.66
CA ILE A 83 4.22 10.98 -2.63
C ILE A 83 4.06 9.79 -3.58
N ARG A 84 4.76 9.80 -4.71
CA ARG A 84 4.61 8.77 -5.74
C ARG A 84 5.08 7.41 -5.24
N HIS A 85 6.10 7.36 -4.37
CA HIS A 85 6.56 6.11 -3.76
C HIS A 85 5.45 5.42 -2.95
N ALA A 86 4.79 6.16 -2.05
CA ALA A 86 3.69 5.62 -1.26
C ALA A 86 2.48 5.24 -2.12
N ALA A 87 2.18 6.06 -3.15
CA ALA A 87 1.06 5.78 -4.05
C ALA A 87 1.29 4.53 -4.90
N GLU A 88 2.49 4.35 -5.47
CA GLU A 88 2.86 3.16 -6.24
C GLU A 88 2.80 1.90 -5.38
N ALA A 89 3.31 1.92 -4.14
CA ALA A 89 3.23 0.78 -3.23
C ALA A 89 1.76 0.38 -2.94
N LEU A 90 0.84 1.34 -2.79
CA LEU A 90 -0.58 1.07 -2.59
C LEU A 90 -1.27 0.53 -3.86
N VAL A 91 -0.87 1.03 -5.04
CA VAL A 91 -1.35 0.52 -6.35
C VAL A 91 -0.93 -0.93 -6.53
N ASP A 92 0.33 -1.26 -6.21
CA ASP A 92 0.89 -2.62 -6.37
C ASP A 92 0.17 -3.64 -5.48
N VAL A 93 -0.32 -3.24 -4.32
CA VAL A 93 -1.18 -4.10 -3.46
C VAL A 93 -2.55 -4.37 -4.09
N GLY A 94 -3.01 -3.52 -5.00
CA GLY A 94 -4.28 -3.71 -5.72
C GLY A 94 -5.52 -3.34 -4.90
N LEU A 95 -5.43 -2.36 -4.00
CA LEU A 95 -6.60 -1.80 -3.30
C LEU A 95 -7.48 -1.02 -4.29
N SER A 96 -8.80 -1.25 -4.22
CA SER A 96 -9.74 -0.60 -5.13
C SER A 96 -11.06 -0.25 -4.44
N PRO A 97 -11.48 1.05 -4.46
CA PRO A 97 -10.77 2.19 -5.02
C PRO A 97 -9.52 2.59 -4.20
N LEU A 98 -8.53 3.20 -4.87
CA LEU A 98 -7.46 3.94 -4.19
C LEU A 98 -7.75 5.43 -4.30
N ILE A 99 -8.16 6.03 -3.19
CA ILE A 99 -8.50 7.45 -3.07
C ILE A 99 -7.28 8.20 -2.56
N VAL A 100 -6.86 9.27 -3.26
CA VAL A 100 -5.84 10.20 -2.78
C VAL A 100 -6.50 11.51 -2.42
N VAL A 101 -6.47 11.86 -1.13
CA VAL A 101 -7.02 13.12 -0.64
C VAL A 101 -5.98 14.21 -0.78
N ILE A 102 -6.22 15.16 -1.68
CA ILE A 102 -5.36 16.30 -2.00
C ILE A 102 -5.90 17.59 -1.39
N GLY A 103 -5.04 18.60 -1.20
CA GLY A 103 -5.42 19.89 -0.60
C GLY A 103 -4.42 20.97 -0.92
N HIS A 104 -3.37 21.13 -0.13
CA HIS A 104 -2.32 22.11 -0.40
C HIS A 104 -1.59 21.80 -1.71
N GLU A 105 -1.47 22.80 -2.61
CA GLU A 105 -0.89 22.66 -3.95
C GLU A 105 -1.48 21.48 -4.75
N ALA A 106 -2.80 21.30 -4.67
CA ALA A 106 -3.54 20.17 -5.22
C ALA A 106 -3.17 19.83 -6.67
N ASP A 107 -3.06 20.84 -7.55
CA ASP A 107 -2.74 20.63 -8.98
C ASP A 107 -1.34 20.02 -9.16
N LYS A 108 -0.36 20.43 -8.34
CA LYS A 108 1.00 19.90 -8.42
C LYS A 108 1.06 18.46 -7.88
N VAL A 109 0.33 18.19 -6.78
CA VAL A 109 0.23 16.83 -6.21
C VAL A 109 -0.49 15.90 -7.18
N ALA A 110 -1.56 16.36 -7.82
CA ALA A 110 -2.25 15.63 -8.87
C ALA A 110 -1.31 15.25 -10.02
N SER A 111 -0.55 16.24 -10.54
CA SER A 111 0.43 16.00 -11.62
C SER A 111 1.53 15.01 -11.22
N ALA A 112 1.96 15.01 -9.94
CA ALA A 112 2.93 14.04 -9.45
C ALA A 112 2.42 12.59 -9.47
N LEU A 113 1.11 12.39 -9.52
CA LEU A 113 0.44 11.09 -9.55
C LEU A 113 -0.08 10.70 -10.95
N ASP A 114 0.20 11.51 -11.97
CA ASP A 114 -0.25 11.24 -13.33
C ASP A 114 0.11 9.81 -13.79
N GLY A 115 -0.87 9.13 -14.42
CA GLY A 115 -0.75 7.77 -14.93
C GLY A 115 -0.97 6.66 -13.89
N LEU A 116 -1.16 6.98 -12.60
CA LEU A 116 -1.54 5.99 -11.60
C LEU A 116 -3.08 5.81 -11.57
N PRO A 117 -3.58 4.59 -11.34
CA PRO A 117 -5.01 4.30 -11.25
C PRO A 117 -5.58 4.74 -9.89
N VAL A 118 -5.58 6.04 -9.61
CA VAL A 118 -6.02 6.64 -8.36
C VAL A 118 -7.20 7.59 -8.57
N GLN A 119 -8.08 7.68 -7.59
CA GLN A 119 -9.16 8.66 -7.54
C GLN A 119 -8.71 9.85 -6.69
N LEU A 120 -8.59 11.02 -7.30
CA LEU A 120 -8.23 12.26 -6.59
C LEU A 120 -9.48 12.90 -5.98
N VAL A 121 -9.42 13.25 -4.69
CA VAL A 121 -10.49 13.93 -3.97
C VAL A 121 -9.93 15.17 -3.28
N PHE A 122 -10.47 16.34 -3.61
CA PHE A 122 -10.03 17.61 -3.05
C PHE A 122 -10.67 17.88 -1.69
N ASN A 123 -9.84 18.19 -0.69
CA ASN A 123 -10.30 18.63 0.63
C ASN A 123 -10.17 20.17 0.74
N PRO A 124 -11.27 20.95 0.68
CA PRO A 124 -11.22 22.40 0.83
C PRO A 124 -10.81 22.81 2.26
N ASP A 125 -11.07 21.96 3.25
CA ASP A 125 -10.79 22.21 4.66
C ASP A 125 -9.45 21.65 5.14
N HIS A 126 -8.52 21.32 4.23
CA HIS A 126 -7.22 20.72 4.52
C HIS A 126 -6.39 21.51 5.57
N ALA A 127 -6.65 22.81 5.76
CA ALA A 127 -5.99 23.63 6.75
C ALA A 127 -6.46 23.38 8.20
N GLN A 128 -7.61 22.71 8.38
CA GLN A 128 -8.22 22.43 9.69
C GLN A 128 -7.64 21.19 10.39
N GLY A 129 -6.68 20.50 9.75
CA GLY A 129 -6.01 19.34 10.31
C GLY A 129 -6.26 18.04 9.53
N GLN A 130 -5.55 17.00 9.91
CA GLN A 130 -5.55 15.71 9.21
C GLN A 130 -6.92 15.03 9.24
N ALA A 131 -7.69 15.19 10.32
CA ALA A 131 -9.01 14.59 10.48
C ALA A 131 -9.98 14.99 9.36
N SER A 132 -9.95 16.25 8.91
CA SER A 132 -10.78 16.70 7.79
C SER A 132 -10.50 15.91 6.50
N SER A 133 -9.24 15.57 6.26
CA SER A 133 -8.85 14.77 5.10
C SER A 133 -9.30 13.31 5.20
N VAL A 134 -9.26 12.72 6.41
CA VAL A 134 -9.81 11.38 6.64
C VAL A 134 -11.32 11.39 6.37
N GLY A 135 -12.05 12.36 6.91
CA GLY A 135 -13.50 12.49 6.71
C GLY A 135 -13.89 12.61 5.23
N VAL A 136 -13.16 13.45 4.47
CA VAL A 136 -13.37 13.61 3.03
C VAL A 136 -13.10 12.30 2.27
N GLY A 137 -12.02 11.59 2.62
CA GLY A 137 -11.70 10.29 2.02
C GLY A 137 -12.77 9.23 2.31
N VAL A 138 -13.23 9.13 3.55
CA VAL A 138 -14.29 8.18 3.95
C VAL A 138 -15.62 8.52 3.27
N ALA A 139 -15.95 9.79 3.12
CA ALA A 139 -17.19 10.22 2.44
C ALA A 139 -17.20 9.90 0.93
N ALA A 140 -16.02 9.67 0.33
CA ALA A 140 -15.87 9.30 -1.08
C ALA A 140 -15.92 7.78 -1.32
N LEU A 141 -16.06 6.95 -0.27
CA LEU A 141 -16.14 5.50 -0.40
C LEU A 141 -17.52 5.04 -0.90
N ASP A 142 -17.52 3.99 -1.71
CA ASP A 142 -18.74 3.30 -2.09
C ASP A 142 -19.35 2.53 -0.90
N VAL A 143 -20.66 2.29 -0.95
CA VAL A 143 -21.43 1.70 0.16
C VAL A 143 -21.08 0.24 0.44
N ASP A 144 -20.51 -0.48 -0.51
CA ASP A 144 -20.13 -1.88 -0.42
C ASP A 144 -18.71 -2.10 0.13
N ILE A 145 -17.92 -1.04 0.29
CA ILE A 145 -16.62 -1.11 0.95
C ILE A 145 -16.81 -1.53 2.41
N THR A 146 -16.08 -2.55 2.83
CA THR A 146 -16.14 -3.14 4.18
C THR A 146 -14.89 -2.90 5.00
N ASP A 147 -13.78 -2.56 4.36
CA ASP A 147 -12.48 -2.36 5.01
C ASP A 147 -11.71 -1.25 4.31
N LEU A 148 -10.88 -0.56 5.06
CA LEU A 148 -10.17 0.63 4.60
C LEU A 148 -8.74 0.64 5.12
N LEU A 149 -7.78 0.80 4.23
CA LEU A 149 -6.40 1.11 4.58
C LEU A 149 -6.16 2.61 4.47
N ILE A 150 -5.72 3.26 5.55
CA ILE A 150 -5.33 4.68 5.55
C ILE A 150 -3.82 4.78 5.66
N ALA A 151 -3.19 5.37 4.65
CA ALA A 151 -1.74 5.62 4.59
C ALA A 151 -1.44 7.12 4.48
N LEU A 152 -0.21 7.49 4.85
CA LEU A 152 0.30 8.85 4.77
C LEU A 152 1.15 9.01 3.51
N GLY A 153 0.98 10.12 2.79
CA GLY A 153 1.71 10.41 1.56
C GLY A 153 3.19 10.73 1.75
N ASP A 154 3.62 10.95 2.98
CA ASP A 154 4.99 11.29 3.38
C ASP A 154 5.82 10.09 3.89
N MET A 155 5.37 8.87 3.63
CA MET A 155 6.04 7.63 4.01
C MET A 155 6.59 6.89 2.76
N PRO A 156 7.71 7.33 2.18
CA PRO A 156 8.20 6.80 0.91
C PRO A 156 8.81 5.38 0.99
N LEU A 157 9.06 4.87 2.19
CA LEU A 157 9.63 3.54 2.41
C LEU A 157 8.58 2.44 2.52
N LEU A 158 7.29 2.74 2.43
CA LEU A 158 6.26 1.71 2.39
C LEU A 158 6.46 0.81 1.18
N SER A 159 6.56 -0.50 1.41
CA SER A 159 6.68 -1.50 0.35
C SER A 159 5.36 -2.25 0.14
N ALA A 160 5.11 -2.72 -1.08
CA ALA A 160 3.95 -3.55 -1.38
C ALA A 160 3.93 -4.81 -0.50
N GLN A 161 5.08 -5.44 -0.27
CA GLN A 161 5.21 -6.63 0.58
C GLN A 161 4.76 -6.36 2.04
N LEU A 162 5.16 -5.23 2.63
CA LEU A 162 4.71 -4.83 3.96
C LEU A 162 3.19 -4.62 3.98
N LEU A 163 2.67 -3.92 2.99
CA LEU A 163 1.25 -3.61 2.87
C LEU A 163 0.41 -4.88 2.67
N GLU A 164 0.82 -5.80 1.80
CA GLU A 164 0.18 -7.10 1.59
C GLU A 164 0.13 -7.92 2.87
N ARG A 165 1.24 -7.96 3.62
CA ARG A 165 1.28 -8.64 4.92
C ARG A 165 0.26 -8.06 5.90
N LEU A 166 0.11 -6.75 5.96
CA LEU A 166 -0.87 -6.09 6.83
C LEU A 166 -2.30 -6.37 6.39
N VAL A 167 -2.57 -6.27 5.08
CA VAL A 167 -3.88 -6.59 4.47
C VAL A 167 -4.26 -8.04 4.77
N GLN A 168 -3.34 -8.99 4.56
CA GLN A 168 -3.61 -10.39 4.82
C GLN A 168 -3.90 -10.64 6.30
N ASN A 169 -3.09 -10.08 7.22
CA ASN A 169 -3.33 -10.20 8.66
C ASN A 169 -4.66 -9.60 9.11
N HIS A 170 -5.15 -8.58 8.41
CA HIS A 170 -6.46 -8.00 8.65
C HIS A 170 -7.59 -8.92 8.18
N LEU A 171 -7.51 -9.38 6.93
CA LEU A 171 -8.54 -10.21 6.30
C LEU A 171 -8.62 -11.64 6.84
N ASP A 172 -7.54 -12.17 7.42
CA ASP A 172 -7.52 -13.50 8.07
C ASP A 172 -8.38 -13.56 9.34
N ARG A 173 -8.85 -12.42 9.84
CA ARG A 173 -9.72 -12.36 10.99
C ARG A 173 -11.19 -12.46 10.58
N ASP A 174 -11.94 -13.34 11.22
CA ASP A 174 -13.39 -13.48 10.98
C ASP A 174 -14.18 -12.20 11.31
N ASP A 175 -13.64 -11.36 12.21
CA ASP A 175 -14.23 -10.10 12.66
C ASP A 175 -13.56 -8.84 12.06
N HIS A 176 -12.81 -8.96 10.92
CA HIS A 176 -12.02 -7.88 10.33
C HIS A 176 -12.81 -6.57 10.16
N HIS A 177 -14.09 -6.64 9.78
CA HIS A 177 -14.97 -5.48 9.64
C HIS A 177 -15.26 -4.72 10.95
N ARG A 178 -14.87 -5.28 12.11
CA ARG A 178 -14.95 -4.69 13.45
C ARG A 178 -13.60 -4.60 14.14
N CYS A 179 -12.52 -4.76 13.40
CA CYS A 179 -11.14 -4.78 13.88
C CYS A 179 -10.38 -3.57 13.35
N ILE A 180 -9.36 -3.15 14.09
CA ILE A 180 -8.37 -2.17 13.66
C ILE A 180 -7.03 -2.89 13.59
N THR A 181 -6.43 -3.00 12.41
CA THR A 181 -5.12 -3.64 12.26
C THR A 181 -4.05 -2.57 12.00
N LEU A 182 -2.95 -2.64 12.77
CA LEU A 182 -1.85 -1.71 12.64
C LEU A 182 -0.51 -2.37 12.92
N PRO A 183 0.57 -1.94 12.22
CA PRO A 183 1.90 -2.46 12.44
C PRO A 183 2.50 -1.92 13.73
N THR A 184 3.39 -2.70 14.34
CA THR A 184 4.15 -2.27 15.52
C THR A 184 5.62 -2.62 15.37
N SER A 185 6.52 -1.72 15.82
CA SER A 185 7.96 -1.96 15.89
C SER A 185 8.50 -1.42 17.20
N GLY A 186 9.23 -2.26 17.94
CA GLY A 186 9.77 -1.89 19.26
C GLY A 186 8.70 -1.42 20.25
N GLY A 187 7.48 -1.96 20.17
CA GLY A 187 6.34 -1.59 21.02
C GLY A 187 5.65 -0.27 20.61
N LYS A 188 6.08 0.38 19.53
CA LYS A 188 5.46 1.60 19.00
C LYS A 188 4.49 1.22 17.86
N ARG A 189 3.30 1.85 17.88
CA ARG A 189 2.32 1.74 16.80
C ARG A 189 2.77 2.57 15.59
N GLY A 190 2.66 2.01 14.40
CA GLY A 190 3.04 2.64 13.13
C GLY A 190 1.88 2.82 12.15
N ASN A 191 2.20 3.25 10.95
CA ASN A 191 1.31 3.38 9.80
C ASN A 191 1.76 2.41 8.69
N PRO A 192 0.84 2.06 7.76
CA PRO A 192 -0.57 2.44 7.68
C PRO A 192 -1.47 1.71 8.67
N VAL A 193 -2.71 2.18 8.80
CA VAL A 193 -3.72 1.56 9.67
C VAL A 193 -4.89 1.06 8.82
N LEU A 194 -5.32 -0.19 9.09
CA LEU A 194 -6.51 -0.78 8.48
C LEU A 194 -7.68 -0.71 9.45
N TRP A 195 -8.83 -0.32 8.92
CA TRP A 195 -10.05 -0.06 9.66
C TRP A 195 -11.20 -0.86 9.07
N GLY A 196 -11.87 -1.67 9.88
CA GLY A 196 -13.11 -2.30 9.48
C GLY A 196 -14.26 -1.29 9.40
N LYS A 197 -15.30 -1.59 8.63
CA LYS A 197 -16.46 -0.72 8.35
C LYS A 197 -17.14 -0.15 9.60
N ALA A 198 -17.07 -0.87 10.72
CA ALA A 198 -17.66 -0.42 11.99
C ALA A 198 -17.13 0.95 12.44
N PHE A 199 -15.90 1.33 12.02
CA PHE A 199 -15.25 2.58 12.42
C PHE A 199 -15.44 3.72 11.43
N PHE A 200 -16.03 3.49 10.25
CA PHE A 200 -16.20 4.54 9.23
C PHE A 200 -17.01 5.75 9.73
N PRO A 201 -18.10 5.60 10.51
CA PRO A 201 -18.81 6.75 11.07
C PRO A 201 -17.95 7.60 12.01
N GLU A 202 -17.10 6.97 12.84
CA GLU A 202 -16.22 7.67 13.77
C GLU A 202 -15.07 8.36 13.02
N LEU A 203 -14.48 7.69 12.02
CA LEU A 203 -13.46 8.28 11.14
C LEU A 203 -14.01 9.51 10.39
N ALA A 204 -15.26 9.43 9.89
CA ALA A 204 -15.90 10.54 9.20
C ALA A 204 -16.24 11.73 10.13
N ALA A 205 -16.48 11.45 11.41
CA ALA A 205 -16.82 12.47 12.41
C ALA A 205 -15.61 13.08 13.13
N MET A 206 -14.39 12.60 12.86
CA MET A 206 -13.17 13.11 13.49
C MET A 206 -12.94 14.59 13.19
N THR A 207 -12.35 15.30 14.16
CA THR A 207 -11.98 16.71 14.02
C THR A 207 -10.57 16.97 14.57
N GLY A 208 -9.91 18.03 14.09
CA GLY A 208 -8.61 18.49 14.57
C GLY A 208 -7.40 17.74 13.98
N ASP A 209 -6.24 17.89 14.61
CA ASP A 209 -4.94 17.38 14.11
C ASP A 209 -4.55 16.03 14.70
N SER A 210 -5.28 15.51 15.70
CA SER A 210 -4.91 14.25 16.39
C SER A 210 -4.99 13.01 15.49
N GLY A 211 -5.53 13.18 14.26
CA GLY A 211 -5.70 12.09 13.30
C GLY A 211 -6.48 10.92 13.93
N GLY A 212 -6.12 9.70 13.56
CA GLY A 212 -6.73 8.50 14.17
C GLY A 212 -6.20 8.13 15.55
N ARG A 213 -5.24 8.89 16.15
CA ARG A 213 -4.58 8.47 17.40
C ARG A 213 -5.54 8.33 18.57
N GLN A 214 -6.45 9.29 18.76
CA GLN A 214 -7.45 9.21 19.82
C GLN A 214 -8.38 8.03 19.62
N LEU A 215 -8.84 7.81 18.40
CA LEU A 215 -9.69 6.68 18.05
C LEU A 215 -8.99 5.34 18.32
N LEU A 216 -7.68 5.26 18.02
CA LEU A 216 -6.87 4.09 18.39
C LEU A 216 -6.78 3.89 19.90
N ASP A 217 -6.67 4.96 20.69
CA ASP A 217 -6.59 4.86 22.15
C ASP A 217 -7.92 4.46 22.78
N ASP A 218 -9.04 4.88 22.20
CA ASP A 218 -10.39 4.54 22.66
C ASP A 218 -10.76 3.08 22.32
N HIS A 219 -10.20 2.50 21.26
CA HIS A 219 -10.55 1.17 20.75
C HIS A 219 -9.44 0.12 20.89
N GLN A 220 -8.62 0.18 21.95
CA GLN A 220 -7.49 -0.75 22.14
C GLN A 220 -7.90 -2.23 22.18
N ALA A 221 -9.08 -2.55 22.69
CA ALA A 221 -9.55 -3.93 22.86
C ALA A 221 -9.80 -4.67 21.52
N VAL A 222 -10.00 -3.93 20.43
CA VAL A 222 -10.27 -4.49 19.09
C VAL A 222 -9.11 -4.30 18.11
N GLN A 223 -7.94 -3.92 18.62
CA GLN A 223 -6.74 -3.79 17.80
C GLN A 223 -6.08 -5.13 17.54
N ASN A 224 -5.72 -5.36 16.29
CA ASN A 224 -4.84 -6.41 15.84
C ASN A 224 -3.44 -5.80 15.61
N LEU A 225 -2.53 -6.02 16.53
CA LEU A 225 -1.16 -5.50 16.46
C LEU A 225 -0.30 -6.48 15.68
N VAL A 226 0.23 -6.05 14.53
CA VAL A 226 1.09 -6.86 13.67
C VAL A 226 2.55 -6.47 13.91
N PRO A 227 3.37 -7.33 14.57
CA PRO A 227 4.78 -7.04 14.77
C PRO A 227 5.51 -6.95 13.43
N CYS A 228 6.23 -5.87 13.20
CA CYS A 228 7.01 -5.61 12.00
C CYS A 228 8.42 -5.18 12.42
N ASP A 229 9.44 -5.85 11.86
CA ASP A 229 10.84 -5.44 12.08
C ASP A 229 11.25 -4.32 11.11
N ASP A 230 10.36 -3.94 10.19
CA ASP A 230 10.60 -2.90 9.19
C ASP A 230 10.38 -1.50 9.81
N PRO A 231 11.42 -0.65 9.89
CA PRO A 231 11.30 0.70 10.43
C PRO A 231 10.45 1.63 9.56
N ALA A 232 10.16 1.28 8.31
CA ALA A 232 9.33 2.07 7.40
C ALA A 232 7.98 2.48 7.99
N ILE A 233 7.40 1.64 8.86
CA ILE A 233 6.11 1.90 9.52
C ILE A 233 6.11 3.10 10.48
N LEU A 234 7.29 3.57 10.90
CA LEU A 234 7.49 4.69 11.84
C LEU A 234 8.16 5.91 11.18
N ARG A 235 8.45 5.84 9.86
CA ARG A 235 9.28 6.83 9.18
C ARG A 235 8.45 7.63 8.18
N ASP A 236 7.94 8.75 8.65
CA ASP A 236 7.44 9.86 7.85
C ASP A 236 8.53 10.92 7.67
N VAL A 237 8.41 11.75 6.64
CA VAL A 237 9.32 12.86 6.35
C VAL A 237 8.65 14.15 6.77
N ASP A 238 9.07 14.74 7.89
CA ASP A 238 8.47 15.96 8.46
C ASP A 238 9.36 17.20 8.33
N THR A 239 10.68 17.00 8.23
CA THR A 239 11.67 18.08 8.21
C THR A 239 12.61 17.96 7.00
N THR A 240 13.32 19.07 6.68
CA THR A 240 14.34 19.09 5.63
C THR A 240 15.51 18.15 5.90
N ASP A 241 15.87 17.98 7.18
CA ASP A 241 16.95 17.10 7.58
C ASP A 241 16.56 15.62 7.40
N GLU A 242 15.34 15.25 7.79
CA GLU A 242 14.79 13.90 7.53
C GLU A 242 14.69 13.62 6.03
N LEU A 243 14.26 14.62 5.23
CA LEU A 243 14.24 14.50 3.78
C LEU A 243 15.64 14.23 3.22
N ALA A 244 16.66 14.96 3.67
CA ALA A 244 18.03 14.80 3.21
C ALA A 244 18.57 13.41 3.56
N VAL A 245 18.30 12.90 4.76
CA VAL A 245 18.68 11.54 5.18
C VAL A 245 17.98 10.50 4.31
N MET A 246 16.67 10.65 4.08
CA MET A 246 15.88 9.74 3.25
C MET A 246 16.39 9.69 1.82
N MET A 247 16.73 10.83 1.23
CA MET A 247 17.32 10.90 -0.12
C MET A 247 18.63 10.13 -0.22
N GLN A 248 19.48 10.19 0.80
CA GLN A 248 20.76 9.46 0.82
C GLN A 248 20.56 7.95 0.92
N GLU A 249 19.68 7.50 1.81
CA GLU A 249 19.38 6.08 2.00
C GLU A 249 18.80 5.44 0.74
N MET A 250 17.76 6.06 0.15
CA MET A 250 17.13 5.53 -1.05
C MET A 250 18.01 5.59 -2.30
N ALA A 251 18.95 6.55 -2.39
CA ALA A 251 19.94 6.59 -3.47
C ALA A 251 20.96 5.46 -3.35
N PHE A 252 21.31 5.07 -2.13
CA PHE A 252 22.25 3.96 -1.88
C PHE A 252 21.63 2.60 -2.23
N ASP A 253 20.39 2.38 -1.88
CA ASP A 253 19.66 1.14 -2.19
C ASP A 253 19.53 0.94 -3.71
N HIS A 254 19.16 1.97 -4.46
CA HIS A 254 19.08 1.92 -5.93
C HIS A 254 20.43 1.61 -6.61
N SER A 255 21.56 2.07 -6.05
CA SER A 255 22.89 1.78 -6.60
C SER A 255 23.32 0.32 -6.38
N ASN A 256 22.85 -0.31 -5.32
CA ASN A 256 23.16 -1.72 -5.03
C ASN A 256 22.33 -2.68 -5.88
N ASP A 257 21.07 -2.37 -6.17
CA ASP A 257 20.20 -3.19 -7.03
C ASP A 257 20.75 -3.26 -8.48
N HIS A 258 21.26 -2.15 -9.02
CA HIS A 258 21.91 -2.13 -10.34
C HIS A 258 23.25 -2.86 -10.38
N ALA A 259 23.99 -2.93 -9.26
CA ALA A 259 25.26 -3.63 -9.20
C ALA A 259 25.09 -5.16 -9.20
N THR A 260 24.02 -5.67 -8.59
CA THR A 260 23.70 -7.11 -8.56
C THR A 260 23.18 -7.63 -9.91
N ASP A 261 22.44 -6.83 -10.66
CA ASP A 261 21.95 -7.20 -12.01
C ASP A 261 23.11 -7.31 -13.04
N HIS A 262 24.11 -6.45 -12.93
CA HIS A 262 25.29 -6.51 -13.81
C HIS A 262 26.24 -7.67 -13.49
N ALA A 263 26.29 -8.15 -12.25
CA ALA A 263 27.09 -9.30 -11.86
C ALA A 263 26.50 -10.62 -12.38
N ASN A 264 25.17 -10.74 -12.34
CA ASN A 264 24.46 -11.96 -12.77
C ASN A 264 24.40 -12.14 -14.30
N ASN A 265 24.62 -11.06 -15.07
CA ASN A 265 24.62 -11.12 -16.55
C ASN A 265 26.00 -11.44 -17.16
N LYS A 266 27.08 -11.48 -16.36
CA LYS A 266 28.46 -11.82 -16.83
C LYS A 266 28.82 -13.31 -16.74
N GLU A 267 27.99 -14.13 -16.10
CA GLU A 267 28.24 -15.56 -15.92
C GLU A 267 27.47 -16.48 -16.90
N ARG A 268 26.98 -15.97 -18.03
CA ARG A 268 26.51 -16.87 -19.11
C ARG A 268 27.71 -17.29 -19.95
N PRO A 269 28.16 -18.56 -19.91
CA PRO A 269 29.16 -19.06 -20.83
C PRO A 269 28.60 -19.07 -22.25
N GLU A 270 29.28 -18.42 -23.17
CA GLU A 270 29.05 -18.57 -24.60
C GLU A 270 29.28 -20.06 -24.96
N SER A 271 28.19 -20.77 -25.25
CA SER A 271 28.28 -22.11 -25.84
C SER A 271 28.78 -21.96 -27.27
N GLN A 272 30.01 -22.33 -27.49
CA GLN A 272 30.62 -22.49 -28.81
C GLN A 272 29.97 -23.66 -29.57
N SER A 273 29.60 -23.35 -30.81
CA SER A 273 29.49 -24.21 -32.03
C SER A 273 28.47 -25.35 -31.99
#